data_a99fd14e71ce3d47e427c834afe22b12
#
_entry.id   a99fd14e71ce3d47e427c834afe22b12
#
_cell.length_a   1.000
_cell.length_b   1.000
_cell.length_c   1.000
_cell.angle_alpha   90.00
_cell.angle_beta   90.00
_cell.angle_gamma   90.00
#
_symmetry.space_group_name_H-M   'P 1'
#
loop_
_entity.id
_entity.type
_entity.pdbx_description
1 polymer ?
#
loop_
_entity_poly.entity_id
_entity_poly.type
_entity_poly.pdbx_seq_one_letter_code
_entity_poly.pdbx_strand_id
1 'polypeptide(L)'
;MTRFAKLIAVAAGLLSATSAIAAPATADKLWRLDCGTVHVNVLNAFSDTQSYPGQARDLAASCYLIKHGATYMLWDTGLPLAMKGAPDDRTKPMSPTLRLSITEQLATIGVKPEQVTMVGISHYHFDHTGQAADFAKAKLFIGQGDYDALKQGGSGADARPLAPWFGGGSPIEGVSGDKDLFGDGSVTMIDLPGHTPGHHGLLINLAKTGPVLLSGDVAHFHENLDSNGVPGFNTSRAESLASMDRFRKLAASLKAIPVIQHDSRDIAKLPAFPAAAD
;
A
#
# COMPACT_ATOMS: atom_id res chain seq x y z
N MET A 1 -11.16 74.27 -43.42
CA MET A 1 -12.11 73.17 -43.00
C MET A 1 -11.29 71.95 -42.61
N THR A 2 -10.98 71.80 -41.33
CA THR A 2 -10.11 70.74 -40.79
C THR A 2 -10.98 69.73 -40.10
N ARG A 3 -11.01 68.45 -40.61
CA ARG A 3 -11.74 67.38 -40.01
C ARG A 3 -10.85 66.61 -39.03
N PHE A 4 -11.20 66.63 -37.77
CA PHE A 4 -10.60 65.76 -36.71
C PHE A 4 -11.20 64.33 -36.76
N ALA A 5 -10.36 63.37 -37.02
CA ALA A 5 -10.72 61.98 -36.90
C ALA A 5 -10.49 61.52 -35.42
N LYS A 6 -11.56 61.04 -34.77
CA LYS A 6 -11.46 60.42 -33.43
C LYS A 6 -11.06 58.95 -33.58
N LEU A 7 -9.89 58.59 -33.09
CA LEU A 7 -9.53 57.17 -32.89
C LEU A 7 -10.24 56.67 -31.64
N ILE A 8 -11.02 55.60 -31.79
CA ILE A 8 -11.57 54.83 -30.68
C ILE A 8 -10.62 53.64 -30.46
N ALA A 9 -9.90 53.64 -29.32
CA ALA A 9 -9.11 52.47 -28.90
C ALA A 9 -10.00 51.48 -28.21
N VAL A 10 -10.18 50.31 -28.81
CA VAL A 10 -10.87 49.15 -28.18
C VAL A 10 -9.82 48.39 -27.39
N ALA A 11 -9.88 48.45 -26.06
CA ALA A 11 -9.06 47.63 -25.18
C ALA A 11 -9.68 46.24 -25.06
N ALA A 12 -9.09 45.25 -25.74
CA ALA A 12 -9.45 43.86 -25.57
C ALA A 12 -8.86 43.33 -24.25
N GLY A 13 -9.68 43.18 -23.22
CA GLY A 13 -9.30 42.54 -21.96
C GLY A 13 -9.18 41.01 -22.15
N LEU A 14 -7.98 40.48 -22.09
CA LEU A 14 -7.71 39.07 -22.00
C LEU A 14 -8.11 38.57 -20.59
N LEU A 15 -9.27 37.94 -20.47
CA LEU A 15 -9.67 37.16 -19.30
C LEU A 15 -8.85 35.84 -19.29
N SER A 16 -7.78 35.83 -18.52
CA SER A 16 -7.06 34.60 -18.22
C SER A 16 -7.91 33.74 -17.27
N ALA A 17 -8.59 32.74 -17.82
CA ALA A 17 -9.27 31.71 -17.01
C ALA A 17 -8.19 30.83 -16.37
N THR A 18 -7.86 31.06 -15.11
CA THR A 18 -7.10 30.12 -14.30
C THR A 18 -8.01 28.93 -14.01
N SER A 19 -7.78 27.81 -14.69
CA SER A 19 -8.41 26.54 -14.33
C SER A 19 -7.92 26.14 -12.94
N ALA A 20 -8.76 26.31 -11.93
CA ALA A 20 -8.49 25.74 -10.62
C ALA A 20 -8.50 24.21 -10.77
N ILE A 21 -7.36 23.56 -10.54
CA ILE A 21 -7.30 22.12 -10.42
C ILE A 21 -8.15 21.76 -9.19
N ALA A 22 -9.24 21.04 -9.39
CA ALA A 22 -10.05 20.55 -8.28
C ALA A 22 -9.19 19.68 -7.35
N ALA A 23 -9.38 19.82 -6.04
CA ALA A 23 -8.76 18.92 -5.09
C ALA A 23 -9.23 17.47 -5.39
N PRO A 24 -8.38 16.46 -5.19
CA PRO A 24 -8.78 15.07 -5.38
C PRO A 24 -9.97 14.72 -4.49
N ALA A 25 -10.84 13.83 -4.95
CA ALA A 25 -11.89 13.28 -4.12
C ALA A 25 -11.29 12.53 -2.92
N THR A 26 -12.11 12.23 -1.92
CA THR A 26 -11.66 11.55 -0.71
C THR A 26 -12.36 10.21 -0.55
N ALA A 27 -11.64 9.21 -0.02
CA ALA A 27 -12.25 7.99 0.47
C ALA A 27 -13.05 8.28 1.75
N ASP A 28 -14.13 7.52 1.97
CA ASP A 28 -15.02 7.74 3.12
C ASP A 28 -14.36 7.31 4.43
N LYS A 29 -13.68 6.15 4.42
CA LYS A 29 -13.08 5.54 5.62
C LYS A 29 -11.87 4.67 5.28
N LEU A 30 -10.95 4.62 6.23
CA LEU A 30 -9.80 3.73 6.24
C LEU A 30 -9.72 3.01 7.59
N TRP A 31 -9.84 1.68 7.60
CA TRP A 31 -9.59 0.83 8.77
C TRP A 31 -8.23 0.16 8.63
N ARG A 32 -7.44 0.19 9.69
CA ARG A 32 -6.28 -0.69 9.83
C ARG A 32 -6.72 -2.01 10.45
N LEU A 33 -6.33 -3.12 9.85
CA LEU A 33 -6.63 -4.47 10.33
C LEU A 33 -5.37 -5.10 10.95
N ASP A 34 -5.57 -5.96 11.93
CA ASP A 34 -4.53 -6.82 12.48
C ASP A 34 -4.37 -8.05 11.57
N CYS A 35 -3.34 -8.06 10.75
CA CYS A 35 -3.08 -9.15 9.80
C CYS A 35 -1.94 -10.07 10.25
N GLY A 36 -1.53 -9.94 11.51
CA GLY A 36 -0.57 -10.79 12.18
C GLY A 36 0.69 -10.07 12.66
N THR A 37 1.63 -10.85 13.17
CA THR A 37 2.96 -10.39 13.61
C THR A 37 3.99 -11.42 13.19
N VAL A 38 5.14 -10.95 12.74
CA VAL A 38 6.31 -11.80 12.45
C VAL A 38 7.42 -11.44 13.43
N HIS A 39 7.72 -12.34 14.36
CA HIS A 39 8.91 -12.21 15.17
C HIS A 39 10.14 -12.56 14.34
N VAL A 40 11.10 -11.62 14.24
CA VAL A 40 12.35 -11.78 13.48
C VAL A 40 13.51 -11.83 14.45
N ASN A 41 14.18 -12.99 14.59
CA ASN A 41 15.35 -13.17 15.43
C ASN A 41 16.65 -12.69 14.79
N VAL A 42 16.70 -12.64 13.47
CA VAL A 42 17.89 -12.25 12.70
C VAL A 42 17.61 -10.94 11.96
N LEU A 43 17.44 -9.86 12.74
CA LEU A 43 17.06 -8.55 12.17
C LEU A 43 18.10 -8.02 11.19
N ASN A 44 19.33 -8.50 11.27
CA ASN A 44 20.42 -8.14 10.37
C ASN A 44 20.15 -8.52 8.89
N ALA A 45 19.24 -9.47 8.63
CA ALA A 45 18.77 -9.78 7.27
C ALA A 45 18.08 -8.59 6.59
N PHE A 46 17.56 -7.63 7.37
CA PHE A 46 16.90 -6.41 6.92
C PHE A 46 17.88 -5.25 6.67
N SER A 47 19.19 -5.52 6.59
CA SER A 47 20.23 -4.52 6.31
C SER A 47 21.38 -5.11 5.50
N ASP A 48 21.58 -4.63 4.28
CA ASP A 48 22.72 -4.95 3.44
C ASP A 48 24.06 -4.41 4.01
N THR A 49 23.98 -3.48 4.96
CA THR A 49 25.11 -2.87 5.66
C THR A 49 25.34 -3.46 7.06
N GLN A 50 24.66 -4.56 7.40
CA GLN A 50 24.81 -5.29 8.67
C GLN A 50 24.54 -4.40 9.91
N SER A 51 23.54 -3.53 9.85
CA SER A 51 23.29 -2.49 10.87
C SER A 51 22.64 -3.00 12.16
N TYR A 52 22.17 -4.26 12.22
CA TYR A 52 21.36 -4.80 13.33
C TYR A 52 21.93 -6.10 13.90
N PRO A 53 23.26 -6.22 14.20
CA PRO A 53 23.83 -7.47 14.66
C PRO A 53 23.26 -7.88 16.04
N GLY A 54 22.81 -9.14 16.15
CA GLY A 54 22.26 -9.69 17.38
C GLY A 54 20.92 -9.11 17.82
N GLN A 55 20.26 -8.29 16.98
CA GLN A 55 18.95 -7.72 17.29
C GLN A 55 17.81 -8.61 16.76
N ALA A 56 16.70 -8.60 17.50
CA ALA A 56 15.43 -9.18 17.13
C ALA A 56 14.33 -8.13 17.18
N ARG A 57 13.25 -8.32 16.44
CA ARG A 57 12.11 -7.39 16.39
C ARG A 57 10.82 -8.10 16.02
N ASP A 58 9.72 -7.66 16.63
CA ASP A 58 8.37 -8.02 16.17
C ASP A 58 7.95 -7.03 15.07
N LEU A 59 7.72 -7.55 13.87
CA LEU A 59 7.21 -6.80 12.73
C LEU A 59 5.70 -7.03 12.64
N ALA A 60 4.92 -5.96 12.66
CA ALA A 60 3.47 -6.05 12.45
C ALA A 60 3.18 -6.41 10.99
N ALA A 61 2.23 -7.28 10.73
CA ALA A 61 1.61 -7.40 9.41
C ALA A 61 0.29 -6.63 9.44
N SER A 62 0.20 -5.54 8.68
CA SER A 62 -0.99 -4.68 8.64
C SER A 62 -1.66 -4.72 7.27
N CYS A 63 -2.99 -4.81 7.28
CA CYS A 63 -3.83 -4.68 6.08
C CYS A 63 -4.80 -3.53 6.27
N TYR A 64 -5.39 -3.06 5.19
CA TYR A 64 -6.24 -1.88 5.24
C TYR A 64 -7.51 -2.10 4.44
N LEU A 65 -8.65 -1.83 5.08
CA LEU A 65 -9.93 -1.77 4.39
C LEU A 65 -10.27 -0.31 4.09
N ILE A 66 -10.53 -0.02 2.84
CA ILE A 66 -10.92 1.30 2.36
C ILE A 66 -12.38 1.25 1.91
N LYS A 67 -13.19 2.23 2.34
CA LYS A 67 -14.54 2.45 1.80
C LYS A 67 -14.54 3.69 0.95
N HIS A 68 -15.07 3.58 -0.27
CA HIS A 68 -15.30 4.71 -1.16
C HIS A 68 -16.68 4.54 -1.84
N GLY A 69 -17.63 5.40 -1.50
CA GLY A 69 -19.01 5.25 -1.91
C GLY A 69 -19.61 3.91 -1.48
N ALA A 70 -20.08 3.14 -2.44
CA ALA A 70 -20.60 1.78 -2.22
C ALA A 70 -19.53 0.68 -2.25
N THR A 71 -18.28 1.01 -2.59
CA THR A 71 -17.20 0.06 -2.83
C THR A 71 -16.35 -0.14 -1.58
N TYR A 72 -16.02 -1.39 -1.28
CA TYR A 72 -14.97 -1.75 -0.34
C TYR A 72 -13.77 -2.28 -1.12
N MET A 73 -12.58 -1.77 -0.77
CA MET A 73 -11.30 -2.22 -1.27
C MET A 73 -10.44 -2.71 -0.10
N LEU A 74 -9.80 -3.85 -0.26
CA LEU A 74 -8.79 -4.35 0.67
C LEU A 74 -7.39 -4.10 0.09
N TRP A 75 -6.51 -3.52 0.89
CA TRP A 75 -5.09 -3.35 0.57
C TRP A 75 -4.27 -4.30 1.44
N ASP A 76 -3.54 -5.20 0.79
CA ASP A 76 -2.86 -6.36 1.33
C ASP A 76 -3.79 -7.33 2.08
N THR A 77 -3.37 -8.56 2.23
CA THR A 77 -4.19 -9.62 2.81
C THR A 77 -3.47 -10.44 3.89
N GLY A 78 -2.38 -9.91 4.41
CA GLY A 78 -1.72 -10.39 5.62
C GLY A 78 -1.16 -11.81 5.55
N LEU A 79 -0.90 -12.35 6.74
CA LEU A 79 -0.39 -13.70 6.91
C LEU A 79 -1.41 -14.78 6.51
N PRO A 80 -0.95 -15.94 6.01
CA PRO A 80 -1.80 -17.07 5.68
C PRO A 80 -2.62 -17.57 6.88
N LEU A 81 -3.87 -17.98 6.65
CA LEU A 81 -4.75 -18.58 7.68
C LEU A 81 -4.12 -19.78 8.39
N ALA A 82 -3.23 -20.51 7.74
CA ALA A 82 -2.49 -21.61 8.36
C ALA A 82 -1.64 -21.19 9.57
N MET A 83 -1.34 -19.88 9.70
CA MET A 83 -0.61 -19.31 10.85
C MET A 83 -1.54 -18.97 12.02
N LYS A 84 -2.87 -19.08 11.85
CA LYS A 84 -3.81 -18.74 12.92
C LYS A 84 -3.71 -19.77 14.05
N GLY A 85 -3.42 -19.25 15.26
CA GLY A 85 -3.19 -20.08 16.43
C GLY A 85 -1.84 -20.81 16.44
N ALA A 86 -0.95 -20.54 15.49
CA ALA A 86 0.41 -21.07 15.53
C ALA A 86 1.15 -20.53 16.77
N PRO A 87 1.99 -21.35 17.42
CA PRO A 87 2.79 -20.90 18.55
C PRO A 87 3.85 -19.89 18.10
N ASP A 88 4.10 -18.88 18.94
CA ASP A 88 5.25 -17.98 18.78
C ASP A 88 6.54 -18.73 19.17
N ASP A 89 7.20 -19.31 18.18
CA ASP A 89 8.45 -20.06 18.37
C ASP A 89 9.65 -19.13 18.13
N ARG A 90 10.03 -18.41 19.17
CA ARG A 90 11.14 -17.45 19.16
C ARG A 90 12.53 -18.09 19.03
N THR A 91 12.61 -19.39 18.83
CA THR A 91 13.89 -20.07 18.52
C THR A 91 14.18 -20.10 17.01
N LYS A 92 13.17 -19.85 16.19
CA LYS A 92 13.29 -19.82 14.71
C LYS A 92 13.79 -18.47 14.22
N PRO A 93 14.46 -18.40 13.06
CA PRO A 93 14.85 -17.13 12.44
C PRO A 93 13.68 -16.16 12.27
N MET A 94 12.50 -16.70 11.91
CA MET A 94 11.23 -15.98 11.81
C MET A 94 10.10 -16.83 12.41
N SER A 95 9.22 -16.20 13.19
CA SER A 95 8.04 -16.84 13.79
C SER A 95 6.78 -16.01 13.50
N PRO A 96 6.05 -16.32 12.41
CA PRO A 96 4.79 -15.65 12.09
C PRO A 96 3.64 -16.17 12.97
N THR A 97 2.82 -15.26 13.48
CA THR A 97 1.64 -15.54 14.27
C THR A 97 0.44 -14.73 13.77
N LEU A 98 -0.73 -15.36 13.68
CA LEU A 98 -1.98 -14.73 13.31
C LEU A 98 -3.03 -14.99 14.39
N ARG A 99 -3.67 -13.94 14.90
CA ARG A 99 -4.68 -14.05 15.95
C ARG A 99 -6.09 -14.11 15.37
N LEU A 100 -6.44 -13.19 14.48
CA LEU A 100 -7.74 -13.08 13.83
C LEU A 100 -7.59 -13.08 12.31
N SER A 101 -8.51 -13.70 11.61
CA SER A 101 -8.59 -13.56 10.16
C SER A 101 -9.14 -12.19 9.77
N ILE A 102 -8.92 -11.78 8.53
CA ILE A 102 -9.53 -10.56 7.98
C ILE A 102 -11.06 -10.70 8.01
N THR A 103 -11.60 -11.84 7.62
CA THR A 103 -13.05 -12.07 7.58
C THR A 103 -13.72 -11.97 8.96
N GLU A 104 -13.06 -12.43 10.04
CA GLU A 104 -13.53 -12.23 11.41
C GLU A 104 -13.56 -10.76 11.81
N GLN A 105 -12.55 -9.99 11.42
CA GLN A 105 -12.51 -8.55 11.67
C GLN A 105 -13.60 -7.82 10.86
N LEU A 106 -13.75 -8.12 9.58
CA LEU A 106 -14.81 -7.54 8.75
C LEU A 106 -16.20 -7.78 9.34
N ALA A 107 -16.47 -8.98 9.88
CA ALA A 107 -17.73 -9.31 10.53
C ALA A 107 -18.02 -8.40 11.75
N THR A 108 -16.99 -7.94 12.48
CA THR A 108 -17.16 -7.02 13.63
C THR A 108 -17.74 -5.67 13.21
N ILE A 109 -17.49 -5.22 11.99
CA ILE A 109 -18.02 -3.96 11.43
C ILE A 109 -19.19 -4.20 10.45
N GLY A 110 -19.73 -5.41 10.40
CA GLY A 110 -20.86 -5.77 9.56
C GLY A 110 -20.56 -5.83 8.06
N VAL A 111 -19.29 -5.98 7.67
CA VAL A 111 -18.86 -6.12 6.27
C VAL A 111 -18.67 -7.60 5.95
N LYS A 112 -19.30 -8.07 4.88
CA LYS A 112 -19.14 -9.44 4.38
C LYS A 112 -18.01 -9.49 3.34
N PRO A 113 -17.28 -10.61 3.21
CA PRO A 113 -16.21 -10.76 2.21
C PRO A 113 -16.68 -10.44 0.79
N GLU A 114 -17.91 -10.78 0.43
CA GLU A 114 -18.49 -10.54 -0.90
C GLU A 114 -18.73 -9.07 -1.21
N GLN A 115 -18.72 -8.20 -0.22
CA GLN A 115 -18.82 -6.74 -0.40
C GLN A 115 -17.48 -6.10 -0.75
N VAL A 116 -16.37 -6.82 -0.52
CA VAL A 116 -15.04 -6.41 -0.96
C VAL A 116 -14.94 -6.74 -2.45
N THR A 117 -15.00 -5.73 -3.30
CA THR A 117 -15.03 -5.89 -4.76
C THR A 117 -13.69 -5.57 -5.42
N MET A 118 -12.75 -5.04 -4.64
CA MET A 118 -11.39 -4.73 -5.07
C MET A 118 -10.39 -5.23 -4.04
N VAL A 119 -9.31 -5.85 -4.50
CA VAL A 119 -8.14 -6.21 -3.70
C VAL A 119 -6.91 -5.60 -4.38
N GLY A 120 -6.12 -4.83 -3.65
CA GLY A 120 -4.81 -4.37 -4.07
C GLY A 120 -3.74 -5.07 -3.25
N ILE A 121 -2.68 -5.50 -3.88
CA ILE A 121 -1.53 -6.13 -3.22
C ILE A 121 -0.31 -5.25 -3.45
N SER A 122 0.37 -4.86 -2.36
CA SER A 122 1.59 -4.08 -2.43
C SER A 122 2.70 -4.84 -3.17
N HIS A 123 2.83 -6.13 -2.87
CA HIS A 123 3.76 -7.05 -3.52
C HIS A 123 3.43 -8.52 -3.18
N TYR A 124 4.16 -9.48 -3.79
CA TYR A 124 3.81 -10.90 -3.76
C TYR A 124 4.24 -11.68 -2.51
N HIS A 125 4.89 -11.10 -1.49
CA HIS A 125 5.33 -11.86 -0.33
C HIS A 125 4.16 -12.42 0.49
N PHE A 126 4.45 -13.48 1.24
CA PHE A 126 3.44 -14.32 1.90
C PHE A 126 2.62 -13.59 2.96
N ASP A 127 3.17 -12.57 3.57
CA ASP A 127 2.55 -11.75 4.61
C ASP A 127 1.73 -10.57 4.06
N HIS A 128 1.67 -10.45 2.73
CA HIS A 128 0.81 -9.50 2.01
C HIS A 128 -0.28 -10.21 1.19
N THR A 129 -0.09 -11.50 0.88
CA THR A 129 -1.00 -12.27 0.02
C THR A 129 -1.78 -13.37 0.73
N GLY A 130 -1.51 -13.62 2.01
CA GLY A 130 -1.86 -14.86 2.70
C GLY A 130 -3.34 -15.20 2.79
N GLN A 131 -4.26 -14.22 2.84
CA GLN A 131 -5.71 -14.44 2.91
C GLN A 131 -6.44 -13.94 1.65
N ALA A 132 -5.73 -13.69 0.55
CA ALA A 132 -6.32 -13.16 -0.68
C ALA A 132 -7.45 -14.06 -1.22
N ALA A 133 -7.31 -15.39 -1.15
CA ALA A 133 -8.28 -16.34 -1.66
C ALA A 133 -9.69 -16.21 -1.04
N ASP A 134 -9.81 -15.64 0.17
CA ASP A 134 -11.11 -15.37 0.81
C ASP A 134 -11.91 -14.27 0.06
N PHE A 135 -11.24 -13.52 -0.80
CA PHE A 135 -11.80 -12.42 -1.60
C PHE A 135 -11.74 -12.73 -3.10
N ALA A 136 -11.78 -13.98 -3.48
CA ALA A 136 -11.56 -14.46 -4.85
C ALA A 136 -12.50 -13.87 -5.92
N LYS A 137 -13.62 -13.26 -5.53
CA LYS A 137 -14.56 -12.58 -6.46
C LYS A 137 -14.18 -11.14 -6.76
N ALA A 138 -13.29 -10.55 -5.98
CA ALA A 138 -12.84 -9.18 -6.17
C ALA A 138 -11.93 -9.06 -7.40
N LYS A 139 -11.89 -7.87 -8.01
CA LYS A 139 -10.84 -7.54 -8.97
C LYS A 139 -9.52 -7.35 -8.23
N LEU A 140 -8.47 -8.04 -8.68
CA LEU A 140 -7.13 -7.91 -8.12
C LEU A 140 -6.31 -6.86 -8.88
N PHE A 141 -5.63 -5.99 -8.13
CA PHE A 141 -4.59 -5.09 -8.62
C PHE A 141 -3.26 -5.48 -7.99
N ILE A 142 -2.25 -5.64 -8.82
CA ILE A 142 -0.88 -5.97 -8.41
C ILE A 142 0.11 -5.31 -9.37
N GLY A 143 1.29 -4.92 -8.90
CA GLY A 143 2.29 -4.34 -9.78
C GLY A 143 2.67 -5.26 -10.95
N GLN A 144 2.85 -4.71 -12.14
CA GLN A 144 3.11 -5.50 -13.36
C GLN A 144 4.36 -6.38 -13.21
N GLY A 145 5.43 -5.85 -12.62
CA GLY A 145 6.66 -6.63 -12.38
C GLY A 145 6.43 -7.85 -11.47
N ASP A 146 5.57 -7.71 -10.46
CA ASP A 146 5.20 -8.81 -9.56
C ASP A 146 4.28 -9.82 -10.24
N TYR A 147 3.31 -9.35 -11.02
CA TYR A 147 2.46 -10.21 -11.85
C TYR A 147 3.30 -11.09 -12.80
N ASP A 148 4.28 -10.49 -13.46
CA ASP A 148 5.17 -11.22 -14.37
C ASP A 148 6.09 -12.19 -13.63
N ALA A 149 6.63 -11.82 -12.46
CA ALA A 149 7.43 -12.70 -11.62
C ALA A 149 6.63 -13.93 -11.13
N LEU A 150 5.39 -13.73 -10.71
CA LEU A 150 4.48 -14.82 -10.29
C LEU A 150 4.17 -15.77 -11.46
N LYS A 151 3.97 -15.25 -12.66
CA LYS A 151 3.75 -16.09 -13.88
C LYS A 151 4.96 -16.90 -14.27
N GLN A 152 6.15 -16.35 -14.07
CA GLN A 152 7.42 -17.01 -14.40
C GLN A 152 7.90 -17.99 -13.33
N GLY A 153 7.33 -17.96 -12.11
CA GLY A 153 7.78 -18.75 -10.96
C GLY A 153 9.15 -18.29 -10.46
N GLY A 154 9.37 -16.98 -10.36
CA GLY A 154 10.61 -16.39 -9.86
C GLY A 154 10.91 -16.80 -8.40
N SER A 155 12.18 -16.66 -7.99
CA SER A 155 12.60 -16.97 -6.63
C SER A 155 11.80 -16.15 -5.60
N GLY A 156 11.19 -16.84 -4.63
CA GLY A 156 10.35 -16.21 -3.60
C GLY A 156 8.93 -15.84 -4.04
N ALA A 157 8.61 -15.94 -5.34
CA ALA A 157 7.29 -15.66 -5.88
C ALA A 157 6.38 -16.92 -5.77
N ASP A 158 5.37 -16.84 -4.93
CA ASP A 158 4.38 -17.91 -4.73
C ASP A 158 2.99 -17.45 -5.19
N ALA A 159 2.54 -17.96 -6.33
CA ALA A 159 1.23 -17.63 -6.90
C ALA A 159 0.05 -18.36 -6.22
N ARG A 160 0.30 -19.34 -5.34
CA ARG A 160 -0.78 -20.17 -4.73
C ARG A 160 -1.84 -19.35 -3.98
N PRO A 161 -1.51 -18.31 -3.19
CA PRO A 161 -2.51 -17.48 -2.54
C PRO A 161 -3.39 -16.70 -3.53
N LEU A 162 -2.89 -16.43 -4.73
CA LEU A 162 -3.54 -15.68 -5.81
C LEU A 162 -4.11 -16.60 -6.91
N ALA A 163 -4.11 -17.92 -6.70
CA ALA A 163 -4.57 -18.90 -7.68
C ALA A 163 -5.97 -18.62 -8.28
N PRO A 164 -6.98 -18.07 -7.55
CA PRO A 164 -8.27 -17.75 -8.14
C PRO A 164 -8.19 -16.80 -9.33
N TRP A 165 -7.26 -15.84 -9.32
CA TRP A 165 -7.07 -14.87 -10.41
C TRP A 165 -6.19 -15.40 -11.53
N PHE A 166 -5.11 -16.09 -11.17
CA PHE A 166 -4.20 -16.71 -12.14
C PHE A 166 -4.85 -17.85 -12.92
N GLY A 167 -5.86 -18.52 -12.33
CA GLY A 167 -6.71 -19.51 -12.99
C GLY A 167 -7.84 -18.94 -13.85
N GLY A 168 -7.95 -17.63 -13.98
CA GLY A 168 -8.97 -16.95 -14.81
C GLY A 168 -10.36 -16.88 -14.15
N GLY A 169 -10.48 -17.15 -12.84
CA GLY A 169 -11.76 -17.10 -12.11
C GLY A 169 -12.24 -15.68 -11.81
N SER A 170 -11.35 -14.70 -11.77
CA SER A 170 -11.69 -13.29 -11.49
C SER A 170 -10.75 -12.33 -12.23
N PRO A 171 -11.15 -11.06 -12.42
CA PRO A 171 -10.31 -10.08 -13.10
C PRO A 171 -9.03 -9.78 -12.32
N ILE A 172 -7.91 -9.73 -13.02
CA ILE A 172 -6.61 -9.28 -12.49
C ILE A 172 -6.05 -8.19 -13.41
N GLU A 173 -5.47 -7.17 -12.81
CA GLU A 173 -4.81 -6.08 -13.53
C GLU A 173 -3.39 -5.90 -13.01
N GLY A 174 -2.40 -6.07 -13.91
CA GLY A 174 -1.03 -5.66 -13.70
C GLY A 174 -0.90 -4.13 -13.83
N VAL A 175 -0.38 -3.48 -12.81
CA VAL A 175 -0.24 -2.03 -12.74
C VAL A 175 1.19 -1.63 -13.05
N SER A 176 1.39 -0.76 -14.04
CA SER A 176 2.68 -0.14 -14.35
C SER A 176 2.64 1.34 -13.98
N GLY A 177 3.63 1.80 -13.20
CA GLY A 177 3.64 3.17 -12.70
C GLY A 177 2.53 3.46 -11.68
N ASP A 178 2.26 4.74 -11.42
CA ASP A 178 1.18 5.14 -10.53
C ASP A 178 -0.19 4.91 -11.16
N LYS A 179 -1.16 4.48 -10.34
CA LYS A 179 -2.52 4.23 -10.81
C LYS A 179 -3.57 4.71 -9.82
N ASP A 180 -4.42 5.62 -10.28
CA ASP A 180 -5.66 5.97 -9.59
C ASP A 180 -6.67 4.82 -9.73
N LEU A 181 -7.04 4.23 -8.60
CA LEU A 181 -7.86 3.02 -8.56
C LEU A 181 -9.36 3.28 -8.73
N PHE A 182 -9.83 4.48 -8.36
CA PHE A 182 -11.22 4.89 -8.49
C PHE A 182 -11.46 5.90 -9.62
N GLY A 183 -10.38 6.48 -10.19
CA GLY A 183 -10.45 7.44 -11.29
C GLY A 183 -10.80 8.87 -10.86
N ASP A 184 -10.72 9.18 -9.56
CA ASP A 184 -11.07 10.48 -8.98
C ASP A 184 -9.97 11.06 -8.05
N GLY A 185 -8.84 10.35 -7.95
CA GLY A 185 -7.69 10.75 -7.13
C GLY A 185 -7.83 10.41 -5.65
N SER A 186 -8.89 9.70 -5.23
CA SER A 186 -9.10 9.35 -3.82
C SER A 186 -8.13 8.30 -3.30
N VAL A 187 -7.79 7.31 -4.15
CA VAL A 187 -6.89 6.20 -3.80
C VAL A 187 -5.97 5.87 -4.97
N THR A 188 -4.68 6.00 -4.77
CA THR A 188 -3.67 5.81 -5.82
C THR A 188 -2.62 4.78 -5.39
N MET A 189 -2.41 3.73 -6.19
CA MET A 189 -1.21 2.89 -6.10
C MET A 189 0.00 3.70 -6.54
N ILE A 190 1.06 3.69 -5.75
CA ILE A 190 2.30 4.44 -5.98
C ILE A 190 3.41 3.45 -6.31
N ASP A 191 4.00 3.57 -7.48
CA ASP A 191 5.08 2.71 -7.96
C ASP A 191 6.36 2.94 -7.15
N LEU A 192 6.79 1.89 -6.42
CA LEU A 192 7.95 1.92 -5.52
C LEU A 192 8.75 0.61 -5.65
N PRO A 193 9.25 0.28 -6.85
CA PRO A 193 9.93 -0.98 -7.09
C PRO A 193 11.24 -1.13 -6.31
N GLY A 194 11.73 -2.35 -6.18
CA GLY A 194 13.03 -2.66 -5.60
C GLY A 194 13.00 -3.72 -4.51
N HIS A 195 12.03 -3.67 -3.59
CA HIS A 195 11.78 -4.79 -2.67
C HIS A 195 11.35 -6.03 -3.47
N THR A 196 10.34 -5.86 -4.30
CA THR A 196 10.03 -6.75 -5.42
C THR A 196 10.00 -5.94 -6.72
N PRO A 197 10.00 -6.58 -7.92
CA PRO A 197 10.02 -5.86 -9.19
C PRO A 197 8.80 -4.99 -9.45
N GLY A 198 7.66 -5.35 -8.87
CA GLY A 198 6.38 -4.65 -9.02
C GLY A 198 5.85 -4.04 -7.74
N HIS A 199 6.70 -3.84 -6.72
CA HIS A 199 6.27 -3.31 -5.44
C HIS A 199 5.61 -1.92 -5.54
N HIS A 200 4.48 -1.75 -4.85
CA HIS A 200 3.74 -0.48 -4.74
C HIS A 200 3.44 -0.11 -3.29
N GLY A 201 3.36 1.20 -3.02
CA GLY A 201 2.67 1.76 -1.86
C GLY A 201 1.25 2.18 -2.21
N LEU A 202 0.51 2.74 -1.22
CA LEU A 202 -0.83 3.24 -1.45
C LEU A 202 -0.99 4.64 -0.83
N LEU A 203 -1.45 5.59 -1.63
CA LEU A 203 -1.87 6.92 -1.18
C LEU A 203 -3.40 6.94 -1.07
N ILE A 204 -3.93 7.32 0.09
CA ILE A 204 -5.35 7.46 0.36
C ILE A 204 -5.62 8.89 0.82
N ASN A 205 -6.49 9.61 0.13
CA ASN A 205 -6.97 10.91 0.54
C ASN A 205 -8.22 10.76 1.41
N LEU A 206 -8.19 11.26 2.64
CA LEU A 206 -9.30 11.23 3.59
C LEU A 206 -9.73 12.66 3.93
N ALA A 207 -11.03 12.87 4.15
CA ALA A 207 -11.59 14.22 4.27
C ALA A 207 -11.11 14.97 5.52
N LYS A 208 -11.02 14.29 6.67
CA LYS A 208 -10.61 14.90 7.94
C LYS A 208 -9.17 14.55 8.32
N THR A 209 -8.77 13.31 8.10
CA THR A 209 -7.41 12.83 8.43
C THR A 209 -6.36 13.42 7.48
N GLY A 210 -6.77 13.76 6.25
CA GLY A 210 -5.87 14.16 5.18
C GLY A 210 -5.26 12.96 4.45
N PRO A 211 -4.20 13.18 3.65
CA PRO A 211 -3.55 12.11 2.91
C PRO A 211 -2.81 11.15 3.84
N VAL A 212 -2.98 9.83 3.61
CA VAL A 212 -2.24 8.74 4.25
C VAL A 212 -1.44 8.01 3.18
N LEU A 213 -0.16 7.78 3.42
CA LEU A 213 0.73 7.08 2.48
C LEU A 213 1.26 5.80 3.13
N LEU A 214 0.73 4.66 2.68
CA LEU A 214 1.14 3.32 3.11
C LEU A 214 2.37 2.88 2.33
N SER A 215 3.38 2.37 3.03
CA SER A 215 4.69 2.09 2.43
C SER A 215 4.75 0.79 1.61
N GLY A 216 3.86 -0.19 1.86
CA GLY A 216 4.25 -1.57 1.61
C GLY A 216 5.58 -1.86 2.33
N ASP A 217 6.49 -2.53 1.62
CA ASP A 217 7.82 -2.89 2.12
C ASP A 217 8.96 -2.06 1.51
N VAL A 218 8.67 -0.83 1.09
CA VAL A 218 9.73 0.12 0.73
C VAL A 218 10.71 0.33 1.89
N ALA A 219 10.21 0.20 3.12
CA ALA A 219 10.96 0.07 4.36
C ALA A 219 10.12 -0.75 5.35
N HIS A 220 10.76 -1.55 6.23
CA HIS A 220 10.06 -2.37 7.21
C HIS A 220 9.90 -1.69 8.56
N PHE A 221 10.78 -0.75 8.88
CA PHE A 221 10.73 0.04 10.10
C PHE A 221 11.51 1.35 9.92
N HIS A 222 11.35 2.29 10.83
CA HIS A 222 11.94 3.63 10.73
C HIS A 222 13.44 3.60 10.48
N GLU A 223 14.17 2.76 11.20
CA GLU A 223 15.62 2.67 11.11
C GLU A 223 16.11 2.23 9.72
N ASN A 224 15.31 1.41 8.98
CA ASN A 224 15.59 1.14 7.56
C ASN A 224 15.46 2.41 6.72
N LEU A 225 14.36 3.14 6.91
CA LEU A 225 14.09 4.35 6.13
C LEU A 225 15.13 5.44 6.42
N ASP A 226 15.46 5.65 7.70
CA ASP A 226 16.37 6.71 8.15
C ASP A 226 17.81 6.47 7.70
N SER A 227 18.27 5.20 7.75
CA SER A 227 19.65 4.82 7.39
C SER A 227 19.82 4.46 5.91
N ASN A 228 18.75 4.47 5.10
CA ASN A 228 18.71 3.87 3.75
C ASN A 228 19.12 2.37 3.78
N GLY A 229 18.76 1.66 4.86
CA GLY A 229 19.03 0.23 5.00
C GLY A 229 18.16 -0.59 4.10
N VAL A 230 18.78 -1.36 3.19
CA VAL A 230 18.07 -2.21 2.24
C VAL A 230 18.16 -3.66 2.70
N PRO A 231 17.05 -4.40 2.84
CA PRO A 231 17.11 -5.82 3.09
C PRO A 231 17.92 -6.57 2.05
N GLY A 232 18.73 -7.54 2.49
CA GLY A 232 19.60 -8.31 1.60
C GLY A 232 18.84 -9.20 0.61
N PHE A 233 17.55 -9.42 0.83
CA PHE A 233 16.64 -10.18 -0.04
C PHE A 233 15.84 -9.33 -1.03
N ASN A 234 16.01 -8.00 -1.04
CA ASN A 234 15.37 -7.13 -2.04
C ASN A 234 15.90 -7.47 -3.44
N THR A 235 15.02 -7.35 -4.44
CA THR A 235 15.37 -7.67 -5.83
C THR A 235 16.33 -6.66 -6.47
N SER A 236 16.24 -5.39 -6.06
CA SER A 236 17.09 -4.32 -6.56
C SER A 236 17.40 -3.29 -5.49
N ARG A 237 18.68 -3.24 -5.06
CA ARG A 237 19.15 -2.23 -4.11
C ARG A 237 18.99 -0.80 -4.64
N ALA A 238 19.33 -0.60 -5.91
CA ALA A 238 19.27 0.74 -6.51
C ALA A 238 17.85 1.27 -6.59
N GLU A 239 16.90 0.44 -7.02
CA GLU A 239 15.48 0.80 -7.05
C GLU A 239 14.92 0.98 -5.65
N SER A 240 15.29 0.13 -4.66
CA SER A 240 14.89 0.30 -3.27
C SER A 240 15.28 1.66 -2.71
N LEU A 241 16.51 2.11 -2.96
CA LEU A 241 16.98 3.44 -2.53
C LEU A 241 16.21 4.57 -3.23
N ALA A 242 15.94 4.44 -4.53
CA ALA A 242 15.15 5.42 -5.27
C ALA A 242 13.70 5.47 -4.76
N SER A 243 13.11 4.31 -4.45
CA SER A 243 11.77 4.19 -3.90
C SER A 243 11.65 4.75 -2.48
N MET A 244 12.64 4.53 -1.61
CA MET A 244 12.72 5.17 -0.28
C MET A 244 12.77 6.69 -0.38
N ASP A 245 13.59 7.22 -1.30
CA ASP A 245 13.70 8.66 -1.56
C ASP A 245 12.36 9.21 -2.07
N ARG A 246 11.73 8.53 -3.03
CA ARG A 246 10.42 8.88 -3.57
C ARG A 246 9.34 8.89 -2.50
N PHE A 247 9.28 7.85 -1.66
CA PHE A 247 8.32 7.73 -0.57
C PHE A 247 8.42 8.91 0.40
N ARG A 248 9.64 9.24 0.87
CA ARG A 248 9.87 10.39 1.74
C ARG A 248 9.45 11.72 1.11
N LYS A 249 9.79 11.93 -0.16
CA LYS A 249 9.46 13.17 -0.88
C LYS A 249 7.97 13.32 -1.13
N LEU A 250 7.28 12.23 -1.47
CA LEU A 250 5.81 12.22 -1.60
C LEU A 250 5.13 12.52 -0.25
N ALA A 251 5.55 11.87 0.83
CA ALA A 251 5.01 12.15 2.16
C ALA A 251 5.17 13.62 2.54
N ALA A 252 6.35 14.21 2.29
CA ALA A 252 6.63 15.61 2.60
C ALA A 252 5.83 16.59 1.72
N SER A 253 5.82 16.40 0.40
CA SER A 253 5.17 17.32 -0.54
C SER A 253 3.65 17.30 -0.44
N LEU A 254 3.07 16.12 -0.20
CA LEU A 254 1.62 15.96 -0.02
C LEU A 254 1.18 16.22 1.44
N LYS A 255 2.12 16.41 2.37
CA LYS A 255 1.88 16.46 3.81
C LYS A 255 1.10 15.22 4.29
N ALA A 256 1.40 14.09 3.67
CA ALA A 256 0.75 12.83 3.98
C ALA A 256 1.30 12.26 5.29
N ILE A 257 0.44 11.52 6.01
CA ILE A 257 0.83 10.70 7.15
C ILE A 257 1.52 9.45 6.60
N PRO A 258 2.86 9.31 6.70
CA PRO A 258 3.53 8.10 6.27
C PRO A 258 3.28 6.98 7.28
N VAL A 259 2.94 5.79 6.78
CA VAL A 259 2.72 4.59 7.58
C VAL A 259 3.62 3.48 7.03
N ILE A 260 4.64 3.12 7.80
CA ILE A 260 5.49 1.95 7.53
C ILE A 260 4.73 0.72 8.00
N GLN A 261 4.31 -0.15 7.07
CA GLN A 261 3.31 -1.19 7.32
C GLN A 261 3.76 -2.27 8.31
N HIS A 262 5.05 -2.45 8.50
CA HIS A 262 5.62 -3.39 9.48
C HIS A 262 6.06 -2.74 10.79
N ASP A 263 5.97 -1.42 10.92
CA ASP A 263 6.34 -0.72 12.15
C ASP A 263 5.11 -0.43 13.03
N SER A 264 5.04 -1.06 14.19
CA SER A 264 3.92 -0.85 15.13
C SER A 264 3.76 0.61 15.57
N ARG A 265 4.83 1.40 15.54
CA ARG A 265 4.82 2.85 15.85
C ARG A 265 4.04 3.61 14.79
N ASP A 266 4.13 3.19 13.52
CA ASP A 266 3.48 3.87 12.40
C ASP A 266 2.03 3.45 12.22
N ILE A 267 1.73 2.17 12.28
CA ILE A 267 0.34 1.72 12.20
C ILE A 267 -0.51 2.31 13.34
N ALA A 268 0.11 2.63 14.49
CA ALA A 268 -0.55 3.29 15.61
C ALA A 268 -0.94 4.76 15.34
N LYS A 269 -0.45 5.39 14.25
CA LYS A 269 -0.88 6.72 13.80
C LYS A 269 -2.33 6.73 13.32
N LEU A 270 -2.85 5.56 12.91
CA LEU A 270 -4.25 5.38 12.51
C LEU A 270 -5.09 4.84 13.68
N PRO A 271 -6.39 5.14 13.72
CA PRO A 271 -7.29 4.62 14.76
C PRO A 271 -7.21 3.10 14.89
N ALA A 272 -7.25 2.59 16.13
CA ALA A 272 -7.31 1.15 16.36
C ALA A 272 -8.65 0.60 15.88
N PHE A 273 -8.62 -0.55 15.18
CA PHE A 273 -9.84 -1.27 14.81
C PHE A 273 -10.71 -1.58 16.05
N PRO A 274 -12.06 -1.41 16.00
CA PRO A 274 -12.89 -1.19 14.83
C PRO A 274 -13.12 0.27 14.43
N ALA A 275 -12.45 1.25 15.05
CA ALA A 275 -12.52 2.63 14.59
C ALA A 275 -11.81 2.81 13.24
N ALA A 276 -12.26 3.81 12.47
CA ALA A 276 -11.70 4.16 11.18
C ALA A 276 -11.20 5.60 11.15
N ALA A 277 -10.20 5.89 10.34
CA ALA A 277 -9.88 7.24 9.89
C ALA A 277 -10.89 7.67 8.80
N ASP A 278 -11.21 8.98 8.70
CA ASP A 278 -12.16 9.59 7.75
C ASP A 278 -11.72 11.00 7.27
#